data_f35925ba1c30566c806190c9a1295042
#
_entry.id   f35925ba1c30566c806190c9a1295042
#
_cell.length_a   1.000
_cell.length_b   1.000
_cell.length_c   1.000
_cell.angle_alpha   90.00
_cell.angle_beta   90.00
_cell.angle_gamma   90.00
#
_symmetry.space_group_name_H-M   'P 1'
#
loop_
_entity.id
_entity.type
_entity.pdbx_description
1 polymer ?
#
loop_
_entity_poly.entity_id
_entity_poly.type
_entity_poly.pdbx_seq_one_letter_code
_entity_poly.pdbx_strand_id
1 'polypeptide(L)'
;MALKNLTYLDLSNNMIRALPSQFTFLTSLTHLYLRNNLIGDNDLPKDMGALKLTLRDLNVSGNRFTTIPSTILSLRGLRNLFMGGNRMTSIPTAIKDLRRLRVLYAGGNFLKEMPAEICNLTHLSALILADNQLETLPNSICELKRLQCLQLHQNRLTTLPHGLIYLKCLRELSLRDNPLVVRFIKDMNFQPSSLLELASIKVKVEKIQYTEEELPRAVIDYMSNSHSCVNPNCKGVYFDSRVEHVKFVDFCGKYRVPLMQYLCSSRCHVDQPAYSEDKGNRRNSTIDAAKMEEESIKMRRVLLG
;
A
#
# COMPACT_ATOMS: atom_id res chain seq x y z
N MET A 1 31.75 9.77 -29.34
CA MET A 1 30.48 10.32 -29.82
C MET A 1 29.37 9.83 -28.91
N ALA A 2 28.64 10.69 -28.20
CA ALA A 2 27.59 10.22 -27.29
C ALA A 2 26.38 9.78 -28.13
N LEU A 3 25.79 8.60 -27.81
CA LEU A 3 24.56 8.08 -28.43
C LEU A 3 23.34 8.87 -27.95
N LYS A 4 23.30 10.18 -28.23
CA LYS A 4 22.29 11.11 -27.70
C LYS A 4 20.86 10.76 -28.11
N ASN A 5 20.68 10.06 -29.22
CA ASN A 5 19.38 9.66 -29.75
C ASN A 5 18.92 8.28 -29.26
N LEU A 6 19.72 7.61 -28.43
CA LEU A 6 19.36 6.30 -27.88
C LEU A 6 18.16 6.42 -26.94
N THR A 7 17.07 5.72 -27.26
CA THR A 7 15.83 5.73 -26.47
C THR A 7 15.62 4.46 -25.66
N TYR A 8 16.23 3.36 -26.08
CA TYR A 8 16.11 2.05 -25.47
C TYR A 8 17.50 1.42 -25.31
N LEU A 9 17.79 0.95 -24.11
CA LEU A 9 19.05 0.25 -23.80
C LEU A 9 18.79 -0.93 -22.90
N ASP A 10 19.15 -2.11 -23.39
CA ASP A 10 19.13 -3.35 -22.62
C ASP A 10 20.54 -3.87 -22.40
N LEU A 11 20.93 -3.94 -21.13
CA LEU A 11 22.19 -4.47 -20.63
C LEU A 11 21.94 -5.64 -19.66
N SER A 12 20.79 -6.27 -19.73
CA SER A 12 20.40 -7.37 -18.84
C SER A 12 21.30 -8.59 -19.01
N ASN A 13 21.39 -9.43 -17.97
CA ASN A 13 22.12 -10.69 -17.94
C ASN A 13 23.63 -10.51 -18.23
N ASN A 14 24.25 -9.55 -17.56
CA ASN A 14 25.68 -9.28 -17.63
C ASN A 14 26.31 -9.33 -16.21
N MET A 15 27.55 -8.95 -16.11
CA MET A 15 28.29 -8.87 -14.83
C MET A 15 28.61 -7.41 -14.48
N ILE A 16 27.74 -6.48 -14.85
CA ILE A 16 27.95 -5.05 -14.62
C ILE A 16 27.88 -4.79 -13.11
N ARG A 17 28.93 -4.16 -12.58
CA ARG A 17 29.02 -3.79 -11.17
C ARG A 17 28.66 -2.34 -10.91
N ALA A 18 28.91 -1.45 -11.87
CA ALA A 18 28.61 -0.04 -11.74
C ALA A 18 28.31 0.60 -13.10
N LEU A 19 27.51 1.65 -13.12
CA LEU A 19 27.31 2.49 -14.30
C LEU A 19 28.23 3.71 -14.24
N PRO A 20 28.96 4.02 -15.32
CA PRO A 20 29.84 5.18 -15.37
C PRO A 20 29.03 6.48 -15.41
N SER A 21 29.62 7.59 -14.95
CA SER A 21 28.97 8.92 -14.96
C SER A 21 28.56 9.40 -16.36
N GLN A 22 29.28 8.97 -17.40
CA GLN A 22 28.98 9.26 -18.80
C GLN A 22 27.59 8.74 -19.25
N PHE A 23 27.00 7.83 -18.49
CA PHE A 23 25.65 7.33 -18.77
C PHE A 23 24.60 8.45 -18.79
N THR A 24 24.85 9.53 -18.05
CA THR A 24 23.97 10.71 -18.00
C THR A 24 23.91 11.51 -19.31
N PHE A 25 24.84 11.25 -20.26
CA PHE A 25 24.83 11.87 -21.59
C PHE A 25 23.80 11.24 -22.56
N LEU A 26 23.16 10.13 -22.17
CA LEU A 26 22.08 9.50 -22.94
C LEU A 26 20.76 10.25 -22.74
N THR A 27 20.71 11.48 -23.20
CA THR A 27 19.65 12.44 -22.87
C THR A 27 18.26 12.06 -23.41
N SER A 28 18.17 11.17 -24.40
CA SER A 28 16.90 10.70 -24.97
C SER A 28 16.44 9.35 -24.43
N LEU A 29 17.16 8.77 -23.48
CA LEU A 29 16.88 7.43 -22.99
C LEU A 29 15.55 7.42 -22.22
N THR A 30 14.65 6.51 -22.63
CA THR A 30 13.34 6.32 -22.02
C THR A 30 13.19 4.96 -21.36
N HIS A 31 13.90 3.95 -21.83
CA HIS A 31 13.87 2.57 -21.32
C HIS A 31 15.28 2.09 -21.01
N LEU A 32 15.50 1.64 -19.79
CA LEU A 32 16.78 1.12 -19.32
C LEU A 32 16.56 -0.21 -18.58
N TYR A 33 17.14 -1.28 -19.14
CA TYR A 33 17.08 -2.60 -18.54
C TYR A 33 18.48 -3.05 -18.10
N LEU A 34 18.61 -3.33 -16.80
CA LEU A 34 19.84 -3.74 -16.12
C LEU A 34 19.62 -5.02 -15.31
N ARG A 35 18.58 -5.79 -15.69
CA ARG A 35 18.20 -7.01 -14.97
C ARG A 35 19.37 -8.01 -14.91
N ASN A 36 19.46 -8.73 -13.78
CA ASN A 36 20.46 -9.79 -13.57
C ASN A 36 21.89 -9.29 -13.81
N ASN A 37 22.30 -8.30 -13.02
CA ASN A 37 23.65 -7.77 -12.95
C ASN A 37 24.17 -7.80 -11.49
N LEU A 38 25.23 -7.07 -11.20
CA LEU A 38 25.87 -7.05 -9.89
C LEU A 38 25.84 -5.65 -9.25
N ILE A 39 24.88 -4.80 -9.64
CA ILE A 39 24.78 -3.38 -9.27
C ILE A 39 24.17 -3.28 -7.85
N GLY A 40 24.79 -2.47 -7.00
CA GLY A 40 24.31 -2.15 -5.64
C GLY A 40 23.92 -0.68 -5.47
N ASP A 41 23.69 -0.29 -4.22
CA ASP A 41 23.10 1.02 -3.87
C ASP A 41 23.95 2.23 -4.32
N ASN A 42 25.29 2.09 -4.33
CA ASN A 42 26.22 3.17 -4.65
C ASN A 42 26.80 3.09 -6.07
N ASP A 43 26.35 2.15 -6.88
CA ASP A 43 26.93 1.81 -8.17
C ASP A 43 26.26 2.52 -9.35
N LEU A 44 25.26 3.35 -9.06
CA LEU A 44 24.62 4.22 -10.03
C LEU A 44 25.26 5.62 -10.01
N PRO A 45 25.26 6.36 -11.15
CA PRO A 45 25.74 7.74 -11.17
C PRO A 45 25.04 8.61 -10.13
N LYS A 46 25.80 9.40 -9.35
CA LYS A 46 25.22 10.26 -8.28
C LYS A 46 24.20 11.26 -8.81
N ASP A 47 24.41 11.78 -10.02
CA ASP A 47 23.42 12.61 -10.71
C ASP A 47 22.97 11.93 -12.00
N MET A 48 21.66 11.76 -12.15
CA MET A 48 21.05 11.14 -13.32
C MET A 48 20.78 12.14 -14.46
N GLY A 49 21.14 13.43 -14.28
CA GLY A 49 21.04 14.45 -15.32
C GLY A 49 19.66 14.51 -15.98
N ALA A 50 19.66 14.51 -17.33
CA ALA A 50 18.43 14.56 -18.14
C ALA A 50 17.53 13.32 -17.92
N LEU A 51 18.08 12.17 -17.53
CA LEU A 51 17.33 10.93 -17.27
C LEU A 51 16.24 11.12 -16.20
N LYS A 52 16.39 12.10 -15.30
CA LYS A 52 15.36 12.45 -14.29
C LYS A 52 13.99 12.72 -14.90
N LEU A 53 13.96 13.24 -16.12
CA LEU A 53 12.73 13.62 -16.81
C LEU A 53 12.40 12.72 -18.01
N THR A 54 13.39 12.12 -18.64
CA THR A 54 13.20 11.32 -19.87
C THR A 54 12.93 9.85 -19.59
N LEU A 55 13.58 9.26 -18.56
CA LEU A 55 13.44 7.84 -18.27
C LEU A 55 12.00 7.53 -17.81
N ARG A 56 11.39 6.52 -18.42
CA ARG A 56 10.04 6.03 -18.15
C ARG A 56 10.05 4.64 -17.52
N ASP A 57 10.90 3.77 -18.03
CA ASP A 57 10.98 2.38 -17.62
C ASP A 57 12.38 2.06 -17.15
N LEU A 58 12.48 1.58 -15.91
CA LEU A 58 13.73 1.13 -15.30
C LEU A 58 13.54 -0.28 -14.73
N ASN A 59 14.35 -1.21 -15.21
CA ASN A 59 14.42 -2.56 -14.67
C ASN A 59 15.80 -2.85 -14.11
N VAL A 60 15.88 -2.93 -12.79
CA VAL A 60 17.08 -3.32 -12.03
C VAL A 60 16.84 -4.58 -11.21
N SER A 61 15.90 -5.43 -11.63
CA SER A 61 15.62 -6.71 -10.97
C SER A 61 16.82 -7.65 -11.00
N GLY A 62 16.96 -8.51 -9.99
CA GLY A 62 18.06 -9.48 -9.94
C GLY A 62 19.44 -8.81 -9.77
N ASN A 63 19.53 -7.80 -8.93
CA ASN A 63 20.76 -7.09 -8.59
C ASN A 63 21.07 -7.19 -7.08
N ARG A 64 21.83 -6.25 -6.53
CA ARG A 64 22.30 -6.27 -5.13
C ARG A 64 21.80 -5.08 -4.31
N PHE A 65 20.70 -4.43 -4.73
CA PHE A 65 20.15 -3.29 -4.01
C PHE A 65 19.60 -3.72 -2.64
N THR A 66 19.98 -2.96 -1.60
CA THR A 66 19.46 -3.15 -0.23
C THR A 66 18.35 -2.17 0.11
N THR A 67 18.25 -1.07 -0.65
CA THR A 67 17.19 -0.07 -0.60
C THR A 67 16.98 0.54 -2.00
N ILE A 68 16.00 1.45 -2.16
CA ILE A 68 15.88 2.23 -3.39
C ILE A 68 16.81 3.45 -3.27
N PRO A 69 17.89 3.54 -4.07
CA PRO A 69 18.82 4.66 -3.98
C PRO A 69 18.16 6.00 -4.30
N SER A 70 18.66 7.08 -3.67
CA SER A 70 18.19 8.44 -3.93
C SER A 70 18.32 8.86 -5.41
N THR A 71 19.28 8.30 -6.12
CA THR A 71 19.45 8.46 -7.56
C THR A 71 18.24 7.96 -8.34
N ILE A 72 17.69 6.77 -8.02
CA ILE A 72 16.47 6.24 -8.62
C ILE A 72 15.26 7.09 -8.21
N LEU A 73 15.17 7.47 -6.92
CA LEU A 73 14.09 8.32 -6.42
C LEU A 73 14.06 9.72 -7.06
N SER A 74 15.20 10.17 -7.61
CA SER A 74 15.27 11.43 -8.36
C SER A 74 14.64 11.37 -9.75
N LEU A 75 14.37 10.17 -10.29
CA LEU A 75 13.82 9.93 -11.63
C LEU A 75 12.31 10.21 -11.71
N ARG A 76 11.91 11.46 -11.53
CA ARG A 76 10.49 11.88 -11.43
C ARG A 76 9.67 11.59 -12.68
N GLY A 77 10.33 11.27 -13.80
CA GLY A 77 9.70 10.85 -15.06
C GLY A 77 9.21 9.40 -15.06
N LEU A 78 9.65 8.58 -14.09
CA LEU A 78 9.47 7.14 -14.09
C LEU A 78 7.98 6.76 -14.05
N ARG A 79 7.63 5.75 -14.87
CA ARG A 79 6.31 5.13 -14.92
C ARG A 79 6.34 3.70 -14.45
N ASN A 80 7.40 2.97 -14.80
CA ASN A 80 7.55 1.56 -14.43
C ASN A 80 8.91 1.36 -13.76
N LEU A 81 8.89 0.80 -12.53
CA LEU A 81 10.08 0.49 -11.76
C LEU A 81 10.03 -0.99 -11.36
N PHE A 82 11.02 -1.74 -11.85
CA PHE A 82 11.18 -3.16 -11.54
C PHE A 82 12.45 -3.35 -10.72
N MET A 83 12.29 -3.76 -9.45
CA MET A 83 13.36 -3.99 -8.48
C MET A 83 13.24 -5.36 -7.79
N GLY A 84 12.55 -6.31 -8.42
CA GLY A 84 12.37 -7.64 -7.85
C GLY A 84 13.68 -8.45 -7.80
N GLY A 85 13.75 -9.44 -6.91
CA GLY A 85 14.91 -10.29 -6.77
C GLY A 85 16.18 -9.54 -6.34
N ASN A 86 16.01 -8.57 -5.44
CA ASN A 86 17.11 -7.83 -4.81
C ASN A 86 17.24 -8.21 -3.32
N ARG A 87 17.87 -7.37 -2.52
CA ARG A 87 18.09 -7.58 -1.09
C ARG A 87 17.44 -6.47 -0.25
N MET A 88 16.40 -5.83 -0.78
CA MET A 88 15.78 -4.67 -0.11
C MET A 88 15.08 -5.09 1.19
N THR A 89 15.38 -4.37 2.26
CA THR A 89 14.75 -4.56 3.58
C THR A 89 13.67 -3.54 3.87
N SER A 90 13.71 -2.39 3.19
CA SER A 90 12.72 -1.31 3.34
C SER A 90 12.58 -0.51 2.05
N ILE A 91 11.46 0.21 1.93
CA ILE A 91 11.22 1.20 0.89
C ILE A 91 11.29 2.58 1.56
N PRO A 92 12.13 3.51 1.08
CA PRO A 92 12.27 4.83 1.67
C PRO A 92 10.99 5.67 1.52
N THR A 93 10.73 6.56 2.50
CA THR A 93 9.60 7.51 2.46
C THR A 93 9.65 8.45 1.24
N ALA A 94 10.84 8.71 0.70
CA ALA A 94 11.04 9.50 -0.52
C ALA A 94 10.47 8.82 -1.80
N ILE A 95 9.94 7.59 -1.71
CA ILE A 95 9.17 6.96 -2.81
C ILE A 95 8.01 7.85 -3.28
N LYS A 96 7.46 8.68 -2.40
CA LYS A 96 6.42 9.69 -2.71
C LYS A 96 6.77 10.64 -3.84
N ASP A 97 8.06 10.81 -4.15
CA ASP A 97 8.52 11.72 -5.21
C ASP A 97 8.30 11.16 -6.62
N LEU A 98 8.14 9.83 -6.74
CA LEU A 98 7.86 9.15 -8.01
C LEU A 98 6.37 9.23 -8.40
N ARG A 99 5.78 10.42 -8.37
CA ARG A 99 4.33 10.65 -8.55
C ARG A 99 3.75 10.14 -9.86
N ARG A 100 4.58 9.90 -10.88
CA ARG A 100 4.14 9.37 -12.19
C ARG A 100 4.18 7.85 -12.27
N LEU A 101 4.60 7.17 -11.19
CA LEU A 101 4.75 5.72 -11.18
C LEU A 101 3.40 5.03 -11.36
N ARG A 102 3.36 4.06 -12.27
CA ARG A 102 2.20 3.22 -12.59
C ARG A 102 2.38 1.79 -12.17
N VAL A 103 3.61 1.28 -12.27
CA VAL A 103 3.97 -0.07 -11.89
C VAL A 103 5.17 -0.03 -10.94
N LEU A 104 5.02 -0.65 -9.78
CA LEU A 104 6.11 -0.95 -8.85
C LEU A 104 6.18 -2.45 -8.65
N TYR A 105 7.25 -3.06 -9.11
CA TYR A 105 7.57 -4.46 -8.88
C TYR A 105 8.75 -4.57 -7.92
N ALA A 106 8.49 -5.02 -6.70
CA ALA A 106 9.48 -5.22 -5.64
C ALA A 106 9.36 -6.61 -5.00
N GLY A 107 8.86 -7.59 -5.77
CA GLY A 107 8.75 -8.99 -5.32
C GLY A 107 10.12 -9.66 -5.18
N GLY A 108 10.22 -10.72 -4.37
CA GLY A 108 11.49 -11.44 -4.15
C GLY A 108 12.53 -10.57 -3.44
N ASN A 109 12.16 -9.92 -2.35
CA ASN A 109 13.02 -9.10 -1.50
C ASN A 109 12.86 -9.50 -0.02
N PHE A 110 13.35 -8.69 0.89
CA PHE A 110 13.26 -8.91 2.34
C PHE A 110 12.47 -7.79 3.04
N LEU A 111 11.49 -7.20 2.36
CA LEU A 111 10.69 -6.10 2.89
C LEU A 111 9.85 -6.57 4.07
N LYS A 112 9.98 -5.89 5.23
CA LYS A 112 9.20 -6.19 6.44
C LYS A 112 7.97 -5.28 6.57
N GLU A 113 8.06 -4.07 6.05
CA GLU A 113 7.02 -3.05 6.12
C GLU A 113 6.98 -2.19 4.87
N MET A 114 5.87 -1.49 4.69
CA MET A 114 5.66 -0.51 3.63
C MET A 114 5.49 0.88 4.25
N PRO A 115 6.13 1.93 3.71
CA PRO A 115 5.95 3.28 4.19
C PRO A 115 4.54 3.79 3.87
N ALA A 116 3.97 4.60 4.77
CA ALA A 116 2.65 5.20 4.56
C ALA A 116 2.62 6.09 3.31
N GLU A 117 3.74 6.68 2.95
CA GLU A 117 3.93 7.57 1.79
C GLU A 117 3.67 6.90 0.43
N ILE A 118 3.49 5.57 0.40
CA ILE A 118 3.08 4.85 -0.82
C ILE A 118 1.76 5.41 -1.39
N CYS A 119 0.88 5.95 -0.53
CA CYS A 119 -0.39 6.56 -0.94
C CYS A 119 -0.22 7.75 -1.90
N ASN A 120 0.93 8.42 -1.86
CA ASN A 120 1.22 9.56 -2.74
C ASN A 120 1.43 9.15 -4.21
N LEU A 121 1.58 7.86 -4.48
CA LEU A 121 1.68 7.32 -5.84
C LEU A 121 0.29 7.20 -6.49
N THR A 122 -0.41 8.30 -6.63
CA THR A 122 -1.83 8.36 -7.06
C THR A 122 -2.08 7.79 -8.48
N HIS A 123 -1.04 7.58 -9.28
CA HIS A 123 -1.13 6.95 -10.59
C HIS A 123 -0.82 5.46 -10.59
N LEU A 124 -0.48 4.88 -9.42
CA LEU A 124 -0.11 3.47 -9.32
C LEU A 124 -1.29 2.58 -9.69
N SER A 125 -1.06 1.70 -10.67
CA SER A 125 -2.03 0.73 -11.17
C SER A 125 -1.65 -0.72 -10.82
N ALA A 126 -0.36 -1.01 -10.65
CA ALA A 126 0.11 -2.32 -10.24
C ALA A 126 1.19 -2.21 -9.16
N LEU A 127 0.98 -2.95 -8.07
CA LEU A 127 1.90 -3.06 -6.95
C LEU A 127 2.15 -4.54 -6.66
N ILE A 128 3.36 -5.00 -6.98
CA ILE A 128 3.77 -6.39 -6.82
C ILE A 128 4.81 -6.47 -5.69
N LEU A 129 4.43 -7.08 -4.59
CA LEU A 129 5.21 -7.23 -3.36
C LEU A 129 5.29 -8.71 -2.92
N ALA A 130 4.99 -9.62 -3.85
CA ALA A 130 5.05 -11.06 -3.60
C ALA A 130 6.46 -11.50 -3.15
N ASP A 131 6.53 -12.60 -2.39
CA ASP A 131 7.81 -13.15 -1.90
C ASP A 131 8.63 -12.10 -1.13
N ASN A 132 8.10 -11.68 0.01
CA ASN A 132 8.70 -10.74 0.94
C ASN A 132 8.43 -11.19 2.39
N GLN A 133 8.67 -10.31 3.36
CA GLN A 133 8.47 -10.59 4.79
C GLN A 133 7.47 -9.61 5.43
N LEU A 134 6.51 -9.09 4.63
CA LEU A 134 5.54 -8.10 5.10
C LEU A 134 4.61 -8.70 6.14
N GLU A 135 4.56 -8.09 7.32
CA GLU A 135 3.68 -8.49 8.42
C GLU A 135 2.36 -7.71 8.40
N THR A 136 2.41 -6.46 7.97
CA THR A 136 1.26 -5.56 7.87
C THR A 136 1.35 -4.68 6.62
N LEU A 137 0.23 -4.07 6.27
CA LEU A 137 0.15 -3.02 5.26
C LEU A 137 -0.32 -1.72 5.90
N PRO A 138 0.21 -0.55 5.49
CA PRO A 138 -0.27 0.72 5.98
C PRO A 138 -1.72 0.98 5.55
N ASN A 139 -2.52 1.59 6.42
CA ASN A 139 -3.90 1.94 6.09
C ASN A 139 -4.01 2.85 4.86
N SER A 140 -3.00 3.70 4.66
CA SER A 140 -2.91 4.62 3.52
C SER A 140 -2.88 3.94 2.15
N ILE A 141 -2.58 2.61 2.06
CA ILE A 141 -2.66 1.87 0.79
C ILE A 141 -4.04 1.96 0.15
N CYS A 142 -5.08 2.18 0.96
CA CYS A 142 -6.46 2.34 0.52
C CYS A 142 -6.73 3.64 -0.24
N GLU A 143 -5.77 4.55 -0.26
CA GLU A 143 -5.83 5.80 -1.02
C GLU A 143 -5.39 5.64 -2.48
N LEU A 144 -4.81 4.50 -2.83
CA LEU A 144 -4.39 4.17 -4.19
C LEU A 144 -5.61 3.86 -5.09
N LYS A 145 -6.44 4.85 -5.36
CA LYS A 145 -7.74 4.68 -6.04
C LYS A 145 -7.66 4.12 -7.48
N ARG A 146 -6.47 4.17 -8.11
CA ARG A 146 -6.23 3.61 -9.45
C ARG A 146 -5.61 2.22 -9.43
N LEU A 147 -5.35 1.65 -8.25
CA LEU A 147 -4.73 0.34 -8.14
C LEU A 147 -5.65 -0.74 -8.71
N GLN A 148 -5.12 -1.51 -9.66
CA GLN A 148 -5.82 -2.59 -10.36
C GLN A 148 -5.27 -3.96 -9.99
N CYS A 149 -3.97 -4.06 -9.76
CA CYS A 149 -3.29 -5.29 -9.41
C CYS A 149 -2.51 -5.09 -8.11
N LEU A 150 -2.75 -5.96 -7.11
CA LEU A 150 -2.04 -6.02 -5.84
C LEU A 150 -1.63 -7.47 -5.56
N GLN A 151 -0.33 -7.76 -5.69
CA GLN A 151 0.20 -9.09 -5.43
C GLN A 151 0.99 -9.11 -4.13
N LEU A 152 0.53 -9.91 -3.16
CA LEU A 152 1.03 -10.00 -1.80
C LEU A 152 1.28 -11.46 -1.37
N HIS A 153 1.21 -12.41 -2.30
CA HIS A 153 1.44 -13.82 -1.97
C HIS A 153 2.86 -14.05 -1.43
N GLN A 154 3.02 -15.12 -0.65
CA GLN A 154 4.31 -15.43 -0.01
C GLN A 154 4.83 -14.26 0.85
N ASN A 155 4.05 -13.86 1.85
CA ASN A 155 4.40 -12.87 2.85
C ASN A 155 4.02 -13.37 4.25
N ARG A 156 4.10 -12.51 5.27
CA ARG A 156 3.75 -12.82 6.66
C ARG A 156 2.52 -12.05 7.16
N LEU A 157 1.63 -11.67 6.23
CA LEU A 157 0.44 -10.89 6.57
C LEU A 157 -0.53 -11.71 7.41
N THR A 158 -0.93 -11.18 8.55
CA THR A 158 -1.95 -11.78 9.42
C THR A 158 -3.33 -11.17 9.20
N THR A 159 -3.37 -9.89 8.85
CA THR A 159 -4.58 -9.11 8.59
C THR A 159 -4.36 -8.13 7.44
N LEU A 160 -5.44 -7.56 6.93
CA LEU A 160 -5.41 -6.55 5.88
C LEU A 160 -6.11 -5.27 6.34
N PRO A 161 -5.69 -4.09 5.87
CA PRO A 161 -6.38 -2.83 6.13
C PRO A 161 -7.84 -2.87 5.67
N HIS A 162 -8.76 -2.45 6.54
CA HIS A 162 -10.19 -2.47 6.23
C HIS A 162 -10.54 -1.73 4.93
N GLY A 163 -9.88 -0.63 4.67
CA GLY A 163 -10.17 0.22 3.51
C GLY A 163 -9.87 -0.43 2.15
N LEU A 164 -9.21 -1.61 2.09
CA LEU A 164 -8.99 -2.32 0.81
C LEU A 164 -10.29 -2.64 0.09
N ILE A 165 -11.40 -2.84 0.81
CA ILE A 165 -12.73 -3.06 0.22
C ILE A 165 -13.22 -1.88 -0.62
N TYR A 166 -12.68 -0.67 -0.40
CA TYR A 166 -13.07 0.54 -1.12
C TYR A 166 -12.22 0.82 -2.36
N LEU A 167 -11.26 -0.05 -2.70
CA LEU A 167 -10.47 0.06 -3.93
C LEU A 167 -11.28 -0.41 -5.15
N LYS A 168 -12.14 0.46 -5.66
CA LYS A 168 -13.09 0.14 -6.75
C LYS A 168 -12.44 -0.31 -8.06
N CYS A 169 -11.18 0.07 -8.29
CA CYS A 169 -10.45 -0.31 -9.50
C CYS A 169 -9.69 -1.63 -9.37
N LEU A 170 -9.62 -2.21 -8.16
CA LEU A 170 -8.85 -3.44 -7.92
C LEU A 170 -9.50 -4.62 -8.66
N ARG A 171 -8.72 -5.27 -9.54
CA ARG A 171 -9.14 -6.40 -10.37
C ARG A 171 -8.44 -7.69 -9.99
N GLU A 172 -7.22 -7.56 -9.47
CA GLU A 172 -6.37 -8.68 -9.11
C GLU A 172 -5.82 -8.46 -7.70
N LEU A 173 -6.07 -9.43 -6.81
CA LEU A 173 -5.51 -9.48 -5.46
C LEU A 173 -5.02 -10.91 -5.21
N SER A 174 -3.73 -11.08 -4.97
CA SER A 174 -3.14 -12.37 -4.61
C SER A 174 -2.64 -12.34 -3.17
N LEU A 175 -3.15 -13.26 -2.34
CA LEU A 175 -2.87 -13.36 -0.89
C LEU A 175 -2.37 -14.75 -0.47
N ARG A 176 -2.11 -15.64 -1.42
CA ARG A 176 -1.68 -17.02 -1.12
C ARG A 176 -0.42 -17.03 -0.25
N ASP A 177 -0.24 -18.09 0.50
CA ASP A 177 0.95 -18.30 1.33
C ASP A 177 1.23 -17.13 2.32
N ASN A 178 0.16 -16.66 2.97
CA ASN A 178 0.20 -15.72 4.09
C ASN A 178 -0.48 -16.36 5.31
N PRO A 179 0.00 -16.13 6.54
CA PRO A 179 -0.60 -16.64 7.77
C PRO A 179 -1.83 -15.84 8.19
N LEU A 180 -2.77 -15.58 7.27
CA LEU A 180 -3.96 -14.80 7.55
C LEU A 180 -4.78 -15.43 8.68
N VAL A 181 -5.24 -14.60 9.62
CA VAL A 181 -6.05 -15.04 10.75
C VAL A 181 -7.36 -15.63 10.27
N VAL A 182 -7.62 -16.89 10.61
CA VAL A 182 -8.84 -17.62 10.20
C VAL A 182 -9.89 -17.72 11.31
N ARG A 183 -9.53 -17.35 12.56
CA ARG A 183 -10.41 -17.37 13.72
C ARG A 183 -10.33 -16.04 14.47
N PHE A 184 -11.42 -15.70 15.15
CA PHE A 184 -11.51 -14.51 16.00
C PHE A 184 -10.50 -14.61 17.16
N ILE A 185 -9.53 -13.71 17.23
CA ILE A 185 -8.61 -13.57 18.36
C ILE A 185 -9.21 -12.47 19.24
N LYS A 186 -9.57 -12.85 20.48
CA LYS A 186 -10.16 -11.93 21.47
C LYS A 186 -9.15 -11.02 22.20
N ASP A 187 -7.90 -11.02 21.78
CA ASP A 187 -6.86 -10.24 22.45
C ASP A 187 -6.91 -8.78 21.95
N MET A 188 -7.78 -8.02 22.59
CA MET A 188 -7.83 -6.57 22.43
C MET A 188 -6.86 -5.94 23.42
N ASN A 189 -5.72 -5.45 22.95
CA ASN A 189 -4.84 -4.59 23.74
C ASN A 189 -5.55 -3.25 23.94
N PHE A 190 -6.18 -3.11 25.10
CA PHE A 190 -6.81 -1.86 25.51
C PHE A 190 -5.79 -1.04 26.30
N GLN A 191 -5.25 0.00 25.68
CA GLN A 191 -4.50 1.03 26.40
C GLN A 191 -5.49 2.14 26.79
N PRO A 192 -5.57 2.49 28.10
CA PRO A 192 -6.44 3.57 28.53
C PRO A 192 -6.01 4.90 27.91
N SER A 193 -6.98 5.66 27.40
CA SER A 193 -6.73 6.97 26.82
C SER A 193 -6.17 7.95 27.85
N SER A 194 -5.20 8.77 27.45
CA SER A 194 -4.69 9.87 28.28
C SER A 194 -5.75 10.96 28.47
N LEU A 195 -5.61 11.78 29.51
CA LEU A 195 -6.50 12.93 29.71
C LEU A 195 -6.48 13.90 28.53
N LEU A 196 -5.31 14.10 27.91
CA LEU A 196 -5.14 14.92 26.73
C LEU A 196 -5.97 14.35 25.57
N GLU A 197 -5.91 13.04 25.38
CA GLU A 197 -6.66 12.35 24.31
C GLU A 197 -8.16 12.45 24.54
N LEU A 198 -8.63 12.20 25.77
CA LEU A 198 -10.05 12.32 26.12
C LEU A 198 -10.60 13.72 25.89
N ALA A 199 -9.83 14.75 26.27
CA ALA A 199 -10.20 16.14 26.03
C ALA A 199 -10.24 16.44 24.52
N SER A 200 -9.22 16.00 23.78
CA SER A 200 -9.12 16.18 22.32
C SER A 200 -10.27 15.49 21.57
N ILE A 201 -10.65 14.29 22.00
CA ILE A 201 -11.82 13.56 21.46
C ILE A 201 -13.09 14.39 21.67
N LYS A 202 -13.30 14.94 22.87
CA LYS A 202 -14.48 15.75 23.19
C LYS A 202 -14.55 16.99 22.31
N VAL A 203 -13.44 17.73 22.15
CA VAL A 203 -13.36 18.92 21.28
C VAL A 203 -13.72 18.58 19.85
N LYS A 204 -13.20 17.47 19.30
CA LYS A 204 -13.43 17.03 17.92
C LYS A 204 -14.87 16.55 17.68
N VAL A 205 -15.41 15.73 18.60
CA VAL A 205 -16.77 15.16 18.46
C VAL A 205 -17.82 16.24 18.59
N GLU A 206 -17.67 17.19 19.52
CA GLU A 206 -18.61 18.29 19.73
C GLU A 206 -18.34 19.49 18.81
N LYS A 207 -17.28 19.43 17.99
CA LYS A 207 -16.88 20.49 17.06
C LYS A 207 -16.70 21.84 17.76
N ILE A 208 -16.12 21.82 18.96
CA ILE A 208 -15.83 23.04 19.73
C ILE A 208 -14.83 23.88 18.94
N GLN A 209 -15.19 25.13 18.69
CA GLN A 209 -14.27 26.10 18.04
C GLN A 209 -13.21 26.55 19.05
N TYR A 210 -11.98 26.65 18.61
CA TYR A 210 -10.85 27.15 19.39
C TYR A 210 -9.93 27.98 18.49
N THR A 211 -9.21 28.92 19.09
CA THR A 211 -8.22 29.76 18.40
C THR A 211 -6.80 29.29 18.75
N GLU A 212 -5.82 29.70 17.96
CA GLU A 212 -4.41 29.43 18.23
C GLU A 212 -3.88 30.11 19.50
N GLU A 213 -4.60 31.11 20.01
CA GLU A 213 -4.29 31.82 21.26
C GLU A 213 -4.79 31.07 22.51
N GLU A 214 -5.86 30.25 22.36
CA GLU A 214 -6.50 29.53 23.46
C GLU A 214 -5.83 28.18 23.75
N LEU A 215 -5.13 27.60 22.77
CA LEU A 215 -4.51 26.29 22.91
C LEU A 215 -3.02 26.33 22.52
N PRO A 216 -2.16 25.63 23.28
CA PRO A 216 -0.76 25.44 22.89
C PRO A 216 -0.64 24.76 21.52
N ARG A 217 0.34 25.18 20.71
CA ARG A 217 0.60 24.60 19.38
C ARG A 217 0.74 23.07 19.41
N ALA A 218 1.43 22.53 20.41
CA ALA A 218 1.59 21.08 20.55
C ALA A 218 0.24 20.34 20.70
N VAL A 219 -0.78 20.97 21.31
CA VAL A 219 -2.12 20.41 21.45
C VAL A 219 -2.88 20.50 20.12
N ILE A 220 -2.73 21.59 19.39
CA ILE A 220 -3.33 21.79 18.07
C ILE A 220 -2.75 20.77 17.07
N ASP A 221 -1.43 20.58 17.07
CA ASP A 221 -0.74 19.59 16.25
C ASP A 221 -1.20 18.16 16.60
N TYR A 222 -1.34 17.85 17.90
CA TYR A 222 -1.88 16.57 18.35
C TYR A 222 -3.30 16.35 17.85
N MET A 223 -4.17 17.35 17.98
CA MET A 223 -5.57 17.25 17.50
C MET A 223 -5.69 17.14 15.97
N SER A 224 -4.70 17.65 15.21
CA SER A 224 -4.71 17.50 13.74
C SER A 224 -4.53 16.05 13.28
N ASN A 225 -3.90 15.21 14.11
CA ASN A 225 -3.63 13.79 13.84
C ASN A 225 -4.79 12.85 14.23
N SER A 226 -6.00 13.38 14.37
CA SER A 226 -7.18 12.59 14.71
C SER A 226 -7.61 11.65 13.56
N HIS A 227 -8.00 10.43 13.92
CA HIS A 227 -8.56 9.45 12.99
C HIS A 227 -10.04 9.21 13.29
N SER A 228 -10.85 9.09 12.24
CA SER A 228 -12.26 8.77 12.39
C SER A 228 -12.48 7.30 12.65
N CYS A 229 -13.44 6.97 13.52
CA CYS A 229 -13.86 5.59 13.75
C CYS A 229 -14.40 4.96 12.46
N VAL A 230 -14.03 3.71 12.20
CA VAL A 230 -14.43 2.98 10.98
C VAL A 230 -15.91 2.58 11.02
N ASN A 231 -16.55 2.57 12.19
CA ASN A 231 -17.98 2.29 12.32
C ASN A 231 -18.79 3.43 11.69
N PRO A 232 -19.59 3.18 10.62
CA PRO A 232 -20.35 4.22 9.92
C PRO A 232 -21.42 4.89 10.79
N ASN A 233 -21.89 4.21 11.85
CA ASN A 233 -22.88 4.73 12.77
C ASN A 233 -22.24 5.52 13.92
N CYS A 234 -20.91 5.58 14.01
CA CYS A 234 -20.17 6.28 15.04
C CYS A 234 -19.54 7.55 14.48
N LYS A 235 -19.74 8.68 15.15
CA LYS A 235 -19.05 9.95 14.83
C LYS A 235 -17.78 10.13 15.70
N GLY A 236 -17.35 9.08 16.40
CA GLY A 236 -16.19 9.11 17.28
C GLY A 236 -14.88 9.22 16.51
N VAL A 237 -13.91 9.80 17.18
CA VAL A 237 -12.53 9.89 16.71
C VAL A 237 -11.61 9.21 17.73
N TYR A 238 -10.41 8.81 17.32
CA TYR A 238 -9.34 8.32 18.17
C TYR A 238 -8.00 8.93 17.74
N PHE A 239 -7.03 8.88 18.63
CA PHE A 239 -5.65 9.33 18.39
C PHE A 239 -4.71 8.14 18.61
N ASP A 240 -4.07 8.07 19.77
CA ASP A 240 -3.13 7.00 20.11
C ASP A 240 -3.86 5.76 20.64
N SER A 241 -4.86 5.97 21.51
CA SER A 241 -5.66 4.89 22.10
C SER A 241 -6.77 4.47 21.15
N ARG A 242 -6.58 3.34 20.51
CA ARG A 242 -7.54 2.76 19.58
C ARG A 242 -7.85 1.32 19.97
N VAL A 243 -9.05 0.88 19.64
CA VAL A 243 -9.44 -0.53 19.77
C VAL A 243 -9.21 -1.21 18.43
N GLU A 244 -8.36 -2.22 18.43
CA GLU A 244 -8.11 -3.05 17.26
C GLU A 244 -9.14 -4.17 17.20
N HIS A 245 -9.83 -4.27 16.09
CA HIS A 245 -10.86 -5.27 15.85
C HIS A 245 -10.66 -5.94 14.51
N VAL A 246 -10.65 -7.28 14.48
CA VAL A 246 -10.58 -8.03 13.23
C VAL A 246 -11.99 -8.37 12.78
N LYS A 247 -12.43 -7.79 11.67
CA LYS A 247 -13.69 -8.12 11.03
C LYS A 247 -13.45 -9.05 9.84
N PHE A 248 -14.12 -10.21 9.85
CA PHE A 248 -14.10 -11.10 8.71
C PHE A 248 -15.13 -10.64 7.68
N VAL A 249 -14.67 -10.42 6.45
CA VAL A 249 -15.53 -10.06 5.31
C VAL A 249 -15.52 -11.20 4.31
N ASP A 250 -16.68 -11.67 3.93
CA ASP A 250 -16.81 -12.67 2.88
C ASP A 250 -16.71 -11.98 1.52
N PHE A 251 -15.65 -12.28 0.80
CA PHE A 251 -15.52 -11.92 -0.59
C PHE A 251 -16.12 -13.02 -1.47
N CYS A 252 -17.22 -12.72 -2.15
CA CYS A 252 -17.90 -13.60 -3.09
C CYS A 252 -18.33 -14.96 -2.51
N GLY A 253 -18.67 -15.03 -1.22
CA GLY A 253 -19.19 -16.24 -0.57
C GLY A 253 -18.20 -17.41 -0.47
N LYS A 254 -16.93 -17.20 -0.83
CA LYS A 254 -15.90 -18.25 -0.81
C LYS A 254 -14.72 -18.01 0.12
N TYR A 255 -14.43 -16.77 0.44
CA TYR A 255 -13.21 -16.43 1.18
C TYR A 255 -13.53 -15.45 2.30
N ARG A 256 -13.25 -15.87 3.54
CA ARG A 256 -13.28 -15.00 4.71
C ARG A 256 -11.93 -14.31 4.86
N VAL A 257 -11.85 -13.01 4.52
CA VAL A 257 -10.64 -12.22 4.64
C VAL A 257 -10.68 -11.43 5.95
N PRO A 258 -9.66 -11.56 6.82
CA PRO A 258 -9.56 -10.78 8.05
C PRO A 258 -9.15 -9.34 7.75
N LEU A 259 -10.01 -8.38 8.03
CA LEU A 259 -9.74 -6.97 7.92
C LEU A 259 -9.53 -6.35 9.29
N MET A 260 -8.39 -5.69 9.48
CA MET A 260 -8.13 -4.92 10.70
C MET A 260 -8.93 -3.63 10.68
N GLN A 261 -9.76 -3.43 11.70
CA GLN A 261 -10.52 -2.21 11.94
C GLN A 261 -10.00 -1.50 13.18
N TYR A 262 -9.95 -0.17 13.12
CA TYR A 262 -9.61 0.66 14.26
C TYR A 262 -10.87 1.41 14.72
N LEU A 263 -11.26 1.17 15.97
CA LEU A 263 -12.45 1.72 16.57
C LEU A 263 -12.07 2.71 17.68
N CYS A 264 -12.92 3.72 17.90
CA CYS A 264 -12.68 4.71 18.94
C CYS A 264 -12.95 4.16 20.37
N SER A 265 -13.66 3.06 20.50
CA SER A 265 -13.91 2.39 21.79
C SER A 265 -14.33 0.93 21.59
N SER A 266 -14.23 0.13 22.65
CA SER A 266 -14.68 -1.26 22.68
C SER A 266 -16.21 -1.42 22.48
N ARG A 267 -16.98 -0.36 22.71
CA ARG A 267 -18.44 -0.34 22.49
C ARG A 267 -18.84 -0.06 21.04
N CYS A 268 -17.87 0.28 20.17
CA CYS A 268 -18.13 0.67 18.80
C CYS A 268 -18.22 -0.47 17.81
N HIS A 269 -18.06 -1.74 18.22
CA HIS A 269 -18.36 -2.82 17.29
C HIS A 269 -19.86 -2.91 17.10
N VAL A 270 -20.26 -2.84 15.86
CA VAL A 270 -21.61 -3.18 15.47
C VAL A 270 -21.67 -4.70 15.43
N ASP A 271 -22.32 -5.29 16.40
CA ASP A 271 -22.85 -6.64 16.22
C ASP A 271 -23.88 -6.53 15.10
N GLN A 272 -23.48 -6.87 13.89
CA GLN A 272 -24.48 -7.23 12.89
C GLN A 272 -25.20 -8.45 13.47
N PRO A 273 -26.55 -8.44 13.52
CA PRO A 273 -27.28 -9.61 13.96
C PRO A 273 -26.74 -10.81 13.21
N ALA A 274 -26.38 -11.84 13.96
CA ALA A 274 -26.06 -13.14 13.39
C ALA A 274 -27.15 -13.44 12.35
N TYR A 275 -26.76 -13.79 11.14
CA TYR A 275 -27.69 -14.30 10.16
C TYR A 275 -28.44 -15.44 10.83
N SER A 276 -29.63 -15.13 11.35
CA SER A 276 -30.60 -16.14 11.72
C SER A 276 -30.89 -16.89 10.44
N GLU A 277 -30.64 -18.18 10.46
CA GLU A 277 -31.16 -19.10 9.47
C GLU A 277 -32.70 -18.98 9.44
N ASP A 278 -33.20 -18.01 8.71
CA ASP A 278 -34.64 -17.91 8.45
C ASP A 278 -34.94 -18.68 7.19
N LYS A 279 -35.41 -19.92 7.42
CA LYS A 279 -36.10 -20.73 6.43
C LYS A 279 -37.39 -20.02 6.06
N GLY A 280 -37.44 -19.46 4.86
CA GLY A 280 -38.69 -19.16 4.19
C GLY A 280 -39.00 -17.70 3.94
N ASN A 281 -38.51 -17.16 2.83
CA ASN A 281 -39.38 -16.52 1.83
C ASN A 281 -38.61 -16.18 0.55
N ARG A 282 -38.80 -16.98 -0.48
CA ARG A 282 -38.40 -16.63 -1.85
C ARG A 282 -39.40 -15.60 -2.37
N ARG A 283 -38.96 -14.35 -2.59
CA ARG A 283 -39.46 -13.47 -3.68
C ARG A 283 -38.64 -12.17 -3.73
N ASN A 284 -38.13 -11.89 -4.94
CA ASN A 284 -37.56 -10.63 -5.45
C ASN A 284 -36.12 -10.28 -5.07
N SER A 285 -35.16 -10.72 -5.89
CA SER A 285 -33.92 -9.99 -6.10
C SER A 285 -33.18 -10.45 -7.38
N THR A 286 -33.72 -10.15 -8.53
CA THR A 286 -33.03 -10.34 -9.83
C THR A 286 -31.97 -9.27 -10.11
N ILE A 287 -31.98 -8.15 -9.38
CA ILE A 287 -31.03 -7.03 -9.56
C ILE A 287 -29.76 -7.26 -8.75
N ASP A 288 -29.86 -7.91 -7.58
CA ASP A 288 -28.69 -8.18 -6.73
C ASP A 288 -27.86 -9.35 -7.25
N ALA A 289 -28.46 -10.32 -7.94
CA ALA A 289 -27.78 -11.48 -8.51
C ALA A 289 -26.81 -11.10 -9.63
N ALA A 290 -27.18 -10.17 -10.50
CA ALA A 290 -26.32 -9.71 -11.59
C ALA A 290 -25.11 -8.90 -11.07
N LYS A 291 -25.28 -8.11 -10.02
CA LYS A 291 -24.20 -7.38 -9.36
C LYS A 291 -23.24 -8.32 -8.62
N MET A 292 -23.78 -9.33 -7.95
CA MET A 292 -22.98 -10.36 -7.28
C MET A 292 -22.22 -11.24 -8.27
N GLU A 293 -22.78 -11.49 -9.45
CA GLU A 293 -22.15 -12.28 -10.50
C GLU A 293 -20.99 -11.49 -11.17
N GLU A 294 -21.14 -10.19 -11.37
CA GLU A 294 -20.09 -9.30 -11.88
C GLU A 294 -18.95 -9.14 -10.86
N GLU A 295 -19.25 -9.04 -9.57
CA GLU A 295 -18.29 -9.05 -8.48
C GLU A 295 -17.63 -10.43 -8.32
N SER A 296 -18.35 -11.52 -8.53
CA SER A 296 -17.85 -12.89 -8.51
C SER A 296 -16.87 -13.17 -9.65
N ILE A 297 -17.14 -12.64 -10.85
CA ILE A 297 -16.23 -12.74 -12.01
C ILE A 297 -14.95 -11.93 -11.78
N LYS A 298 -15.05 -10.75 -11.20
CA LYS A 298 -13.88 -9.93 -10.79
C LYS A 298 -12.99 -10.68 -9.81
N MET A 299 -13.58 -11.40 -8.86
CA MET A 299 -12.84 -12.11 -7.81
C MET A 299 -12.33 -13.49 -8.21
N ARG A 300 -12.93 -14.17 -9.18
CA ARG A 300 -12.37 -15.43 -9.72
C ARG A 300 -10.98 -15.25 -10.30
N ARG A 301 -10.66 -14.08 -10.87
CA ARG A 301 -9.30 -13.71 -11.33
C ARG A 301 -8.35 -13.38 -10.19
N VAL A 302 -8.87 -13.01 -9.01
CA VAL A 302 -8.10 -12.58 -7.84
C VAL A 302 -7.45 -13.75 -7.09
N LEU A 303 -8.02 -14.95 -7.17
CA LEU A 303 -7.63 -16.06 -6.30
C LEU A 303 -7.11 -17.29 -7.03
N LEU A 304 -7.25 -17.36 -8.35
CA LEU A 304 -6.79 -18.46 -9.19
C LEU A 304 -5.64 -18.07 -10.13
N GLY A 305 -5.20 -16.81 -10.08
CA GLY A 305 -4.08 -16.29 -10.87
C GLY A 305 -2.71 -16.73 -10.39
#